data_7fb4d51dc8e5ccd5f7f34b8b67c24afe
#
_entry.id   7fb4d51dc8e5ccd5f7f34b8b67c24afe
#
_cell.length_a   1.000
_cell.length_b   1.000
_cell.length_c   1.000
_cell.angle_alpha   90.00
_cell.angle_beta   90.00
_cell.angle_gamma   90.00
#
_symmetry.space_group_name_H-M   'P 1'
#
loop_
_entity.id
_entity.type
_entity.pdbx_description
1 polymer ?
#
loop_
_entity_poly.entity_id
_entity_poly.type
_entity_poly.pdbx_seq_one_letter_code
_entity_poly.pdbx_strand_id
1 'polypeptide(L)'
;KSGFFFLKEIIMYEVVIRNGYIYDGLGSNPYIADIAILNGIIVAIGKIEDEALNVIDASGYSVSPGFIDLHTHSDLSFLIEPLADSKLRQGCTFELIGNCGRSDGGPLFGEAFDLTNERLETLNFTPNFTLTGNYADYLNLLEQKGTLINIAGQIGHGTLRTSVIGSGDTNPTLDELDNMISLLDECLDQGAMGFSTGLYYAPGNYSRTEEIIKLC
;
A
#
# COMPACT_ATOMS: atom_id res chain seq x y z
N LYS A 1 -55.72 -21.34 9.94
CA LYS A 1 -54.72 -20.43 9.31
C LYS A 1 -53.49 -20.49 10.18
N SER A 2 -52.51 -21.31 9.80
CA SER A 2 -51.20 -21.41 10.44
C SER A 2 -50.32 -20.28 9.92
N GLY A 3 -50.14 -19.23 10.72
CA GLY A 3 -49.17 -18.18 10.45
C GLY A 3 -47.78 -18.75 10.62
N PHE A 4 -47.02 -18.86 9.55
CA PHE A 4 -45.58 -19.05 9.62
C PHE A 4 -44.96 -17.74 10.14
N PHE A 5 -44.55 -17.73 11.38
CA PHE A 5 -43.63 -16.72 11.88
C PHE A 5 -42.25 -17.08 11.32
N PHE A 6 -41.80 -16.35 10.32
CA PHE A 6 -40.38 -16.32 9.98
C PHE A 6 -39.68 -15.65 11.17
N LEU A 7 -38.95 -16.42 11.96
CA LEU A 7 -37.99 -15.85 12.88
C LEU A 7 -36.95 -15.10 12.02
N LYS A 8 -37.00 -13.76 12.04
CA LYS A 8 -35.93 -12.95 11.47
C LYS A 8 -34.69 -13.29 12.29
N GLU A 9 -33.68 -13.89 11.66
CA GLU A 9 -32.39 -14.08 12.32
C GLU A 9 -31.92 -12.70 12.77
N ILE A 10 -31.71 -12.53 14.06
CA ILE A 10 -31.16 -11.30 14.60
C ILE A 10 -29.66 -11.32 14.22
N ILE A 11 -29.30 -10.52 13.23
CA ILE A 11 -27.90 -10.31 12.87
C ILE A 11 -27.38 -9.22 13.82
N MET A 12 -26.33 -9.56 14.60
CA MET A 12 -25.59 -8.56 15.36
C MET A 12 -24.39 -8.11 14.57
N TYR A 13 -24.40 -6.87 14.13
CA TYR A 13 -23.27 -6.27 13.41
C TYR A 13 -22.14 -5.88 14.36
N GLU A 14 -20.90 -5.85 13.86
CA GLU A 14 -19.77 -5.35 14.65
C GLU A 14 -19.83 -3.84 14.83
N VAL A 15 -20.16 -3.15 13.73
CA VAL A 15 -20.30 -1.69 13.72
C VAL A 15 -21.49 -1.31 12.85
N VAL A 16 -22.28 -0.35 13.32
CA VAL A 16 -23.24 0.39 12.49
C VAL A 16 -22.92 1.87 12.56
N ILE A 17 -22.70 2.51 11.41
CA ILE A 17 -22.59 3.96 11.28
C ILE A 17 -23.99 4.45 10.89
N ARG A 18 -24.59 5.33 11.71
CA ARG A 18 -25.96 5.79 11.51
C ARG A 18 -26.02 7.21 11.00
N ASN A 19 -27.04 7.50 10.19
CA ASN A 19 -27.42 8.84 9.74
C ASN A 19 -26.31 9.58 8.99
N GLY A 20 -25.34 8.89 8.41
CA GLY A 20 -24.23 9.50 7.69
C GLY A 20 -24.66 10.08 6.34
N TYR A 21 -24.03 11.18 5.92
CA TYR A 21 -24.15 11.70 4.56
C TYR A 21 -23.14 10.98 3.67
N ILE A 22 -23.61 9.96 2.96
CA ILE A 22 -22.76 8.97 2.27
C ILE A 22 -22.25 9.51 0.94
N TYR A 23 -20.93 9.49 0.77
CA TYR A 23 -20.23 9.71 -0.48
C TYR A 23 -19.60 8.38 -0.90
N ASP A 24 -20.24 7.64 -1.79
CA ASP A 24 -19.84 6.27 -2.16
C ASP A 24 -18.68 6.20 -3.16
N GLY A 25 -18.26 7.32 -3.70
CA GLY A 25 -17.18 7.39 -4.70
C GLY A 25 -17.59 7.01 -6.13
N LEU A 26 -18.86 6.67 -6.36
CA LEU A 26 -19.35 6.25 -7.67
C LEU A 26 -19.82 7.41 -8.57
N GLY A 27 -19.67 8.65 -8.09
CA GLY A 27 -20.08 9.86 -8.82
C GLY A 27 -21.57 10.19 -8.70
N SER A 28 -22.31 9.49 -7.86
CA SER A 28 -23.70 9.81 -7.53
C SER A 28 -23.79 11.00 -6.56
N ASN A 29 -24.95 11.64 -6.48
CA ASN A 29 -25.20 12.61 -5.43
C ASN A 29 -25.18 11.91 -4.07
N PRO A 30 -24.59 12.55 -3.02
CA PRO A 30 -24.57 11.97 -1.70
C PRO A 30 -25.99 11.86 -1.11
N TYR A 31 -26.18 10.88 -0.24
CA TYR A 31 -27.48 10.54 0.36
C TYR A 31 -27.32 10.16 1.84
N ILE A 32 -28.38 10.30 2.62
CA ILE A 32 -28.37 9.90 4.03
C ILE A 32 -28.70 8.40 4.13
N ALA A 33 -27.81 7.65 4.80
CA ALA A 33 -28.02 6.23 5.07
C ALA A 33 -27.20 5.78 6.29
N ASP A 34 -27.50 4.55 6.75
CA ASP A 34 -26.69 3.81 7.70
C ASP A 34 -25.76 2.84 6.92
N ILE A 35 -24.66 2.47 7.54
CA ILE A 35 -23.72 1.45 7.03
C ILE A 35 -23.55 0.38 8.09
N ALA A 36 -23.76 -0.89 7.74
CA ALA A 36 -23.48 -2.03 8.61
C ALA A 36 -22.20 -2.74 8.20
N ILE A 37 -21.34 -3.05 9.19
CA ILE A 37 -20.07 -3.72 9.03
C ILE A 37 -20.09 -5.01 9.86
N LEU A 38 -19.68 -6.11 9.22
CA LEU A 38 -19.53 -7.42 9.83
C LEU A 38 -18.29 -8.10 9.24
N ASN A 39 -17.43 -8.65 10.10
CA ASN A 39 -16.14 -9.25 9.74
C ASN A 39 -15.25 -8.29 8.90
N GLY A 40 -15.25 -7.00 9.28
CA GLY A 40 -14.47 -5.98 8.59
C GLY A 40 -15.00 -5.60 7.20
N ILE A 41 -16.17 -6.09 6.78
CA ILE A 41 -16.76 -5.87 5.46
C ILE A 41 -18.05 -5.08 5.59
N ILE A 42 -18.28 -4.11 4.69
CA ILE A 42 -19.57 -3.44 4.55
C ILE A 42 -20.58 -4.46 3.98
N VAL A 43 -21.56 -4.84 4.77
CA VAL A 43 -22.57 -5.85 4.39
C VAL A 43 -23.92 -5.26 4.03
N ALA A 44 -24.20 -4.02 4.45
CA ALA A 44 -25.42 -3.31 4.08
C ALA A 44 -25.23 -1.79 4.11
N ILE A 45 -25.91 -1.10 3.21
CA ILE A 45 -26.05 0.36 3.18
C ILE A 45 -27.53 0.67 2.99
N GLY A 46 -28.12 1.51 3.86
CA GLY A 46 -29.53 1.87 3.81
C GLY A 46 -30.09 2.11 5.22
N LYS A 47 -31.35 1.82 5.44
CA LYS A 47 -31.94 1.86 6.80
C LYS A 47 -31.63 0.55 7.51
N ILE A 48 -30.84 0.62 8.58
CA ILE A 48 -30.44 -0.51 9.41
C ILE A 48 -31.22 -0.48 10.72
N GLU A 49 -32.03 -1.50 10.97
CA GLU A 49 -32.83 -1.60 12.21
C GLU A 49 -32.22 -2.56 13.23
N ASP A 50 -31.35 -3.46 12.77
CA ASP A 50 -30.73 -4.49 13.59
C ASP A 50 -29.68 -3.91 14.56
N GLU A 51 -29.34 -4.66 15.60
CA GLU A 51 -28.41 -4.26 16.65
C GLU A 51 -26.96 -4.38 16.21
N ALA A 52 -26.07 -3.64 16.86
CA ALA A 52 -24.63 -3.69 16.65
C ALA A 52 -23.88 -3.61 17.97
N LEU A 53 -22.69 -4.20 18.02
CA LEU A 53 -21.78 -4.10 19.15
C LEU A 53 -21.32 -2.64 19.37
N ASN A 54 -21.07 -1.93 18.27
CA ASN A 54 -20.68 -0.52 18.28
C ASN A 54 -21.57 0.28 17.33
N VAL A 55 -22.08 1.40 17.81
CA VAL A 55 -22.86 2.34 16.99
C VAL A 55 -22.16 3.68 16.95
N ILE A 56 -21.92 4.18 15.75
CA ILE A 56 -21.34 5.50 15.48
C ILE A 56 -22.47 6.38 14.94
N ASP A 57 -22.85 7.43 15.64
CA ASP A 57 -23.78 8.43 15.11
C ASP A 57 -23.01 9.42 14.23
N ALA A 58 -23.26 9.36 12.93
CA ALA A 58 -22.68 10.24 11.93
C ALA A 58 -23.63 11.36 11.49
N SER A 59 -24.63 11.70 12.32
CA SER A 59 -25.55 12.80 12.03
C SER A 59 -24.80 14.11 11.82
N GLY A 60 -24.97 14.71 10.64
CA GLY A 60 -24.29 15.95 10.25
C GLY A 60 -22.85 15.75 9.75
N TYR A 61 -22.36 14.51 9.67
CA TYR A 61 -21.03 14.19 9.13
C TYR A 61 -21.13 13.52 7.77
N SER A 62 -20.11 13.77 6.94
CA SER A 62 -19.89 13.03 5.71
C SER A 62 -19.19 11.71 6.00
N VAL A 63 -19.64 10.64 5.34
CA VAL A 63 -19.03 9.32 5.42
C VAL A 63 -18.59 8.93 4.00
N SER A 64 -17.34 8.60 3.84
CA SER A 64 -16.76 8.18 2.56
C SER A 64 -15.81 7.00 2.77
N PRO A 65 -15.43 6.28 1.70
CA PRO A 65 -14.27 5.41 1.74
C PRO A 65 -13.03 6.17 2.23
N GLY A 66 -12.10 5.48 2.89
CA GLY A 66 -10.81 6.06 3.26
C GLY A 66 -10.03 6.50 2.01
N PHE A 67 -9.20 7.51 2.16
CA PHE A 67 -8.42 8.03 1.05
C PHE A 67 -7.31 7.04 0.66
N ILE A 68 -7.08 6.93 -0.65
CA ILE A 68 -6.02 6.16 -1.25
C ILE A 68 -4.94 7.13 -1.72
N ASP A 69 -3.76 7.10 -1.09
CA ASP A 69 -2.61 7.89 -1.50
C ASP A 69 -1.75 7.07 -2.48
N LEU A 70 -1.85 7.41 -3.76
CA LEU A 70 -1.19 6.66 -4.85
C LEU A 70 0.25 7.08 -5.10
N HIS A 71 0.79 8.07 -4.37
CA HIS A 71 2.15 8.55 -4.60
C HIS A 71 2.86 8.90 -3.30
N THR A 72 3.53 7.92 -2.71
CA THR A 72 4.27 8.10 -1.46
C THR A 72 5.67 7.51 -1.53
N HIS A 73 6.51 7.88 -0.56
CA HIS A 73 7.85 7.37 -0.34
C HIS A 73 7.99 6.86 1.10
N SER A 74 6.95 6.22 1.59
CA SER A 74 6.84 5.77 2.98
C SER A 74 7.45 4.38 3.22
N ASP A 75 8.20 3.84 2.26
CA ASP A 75 8.75 2.48 2.29
C ASP A 75 9.44 2.16 3.62
N LEU A 76 10.41 2.97 4.03
CA LEU A 76 11.09 2.80 5.32
C LEU A 76 10.27 3.34 6.49
N SER A 77 9.39 4.30 6.25
CA SER A 77 8.60 4.94 7.31
C SER A 77 7.72 3.95 8.03
N PHE A 78 7.12 2.99 7.34
CA PHE A 78 6.29 1.95 7.93
C PHE A 78 7.07 0.95 8.79
N LEU A 79 8.36 0.77 8.54
CA LEU A 79 9.23 -0.05 9.38
C LEU A 79 9.60 0.67 10.68
N ILE A 80 9.62 2.00 10.65
CA ILE A 80 9.98 2.88 11.77
C ILE A 80 8.74 3.22 12.59
N GLU A 81 7.67 3.64 11.92
CA GLU A 81 6.40 4.11 12.52
C GLU A 81 5.22 3.38 11.86
N PRO A 82 4.98 2.10 12.21
CA PRO A 82 3.96 1.27 11.55
C PRO A 82 2.53 1.77 11.75
N LEU A 83 2.28 2.59 12.77
CA LEU A 83 0.95 3.14 13.02
C LEU A 83 0.52 4.17 11.97
N ALA A 84 1.46 4.73 11.20
CA ALA A 84 1.18 5.72 10.15
C ALA A 84 0.25 6.86 10.63
N ASP A 85 0.43 7.31 11.89
CA ASP A 85 -0.51 8.20 12.59
C ASP A 85 -0.79 9.50 11.81
N SER A 86 0.22 10.07 11.15
CA SER A 86 0.09 11.27 10.33
C SER A 86 -0.84 11.07 9.12
N LYS A 87 -0.84 9.89 8.52
CA LYS A 87 -1.66 9.53 7.36
C LYS A 87 -3.08 9.16 7.79
N LEU A 88 -3.17 8.29 8.79
CA LEU A 88 -4.45 7.81 9.33
C LEU A 88 -5.30 8.98 9.84
N ARG A 89 -4.71 9.95 10.55
CA ARG A 89 -5.42 11.16 11.02
C ARG A 89 -5.91 12.08 9.92
N GLN A 90 -5.40 11.94 8.71
CA GLN A 90 -5.87 12.65 7.52
C GLN A 90 -6.89 11.83 6.70
N GLY A 91 -7.28 10.65 7.18
CA GLY A 91 -8.24 9.77 6.53
C GLY A 91 -7.65 8.88 5.44
N CYS A 92 -6.32 8.80 5.29
CA CYS A 92 -5.68 7.84 4.41
C CYS A 92 -5.76 6.44 5.02
N THR A 93 -6.26 5.48 4.26
CA THR A 93 -6.37 4.07 4.65
C THR A 93 -5.60 3.12 3.76
N PHE A 94 -4.98 3.66 2.72
CA PHE A 94 -4.15 2.92 1.77
C PHE A 94 -3.05 3.83 1.22
N GLU A 95 -1.83 3.30 1.10
CA GLU A 95 -0.72 3.93 0.39
C GLU A 95 -0.12 3.02 -0.67
N LEU A 96 0.22 3.62 -1.83
CA LEU A 96 1.08 3.00 -2.82
C LEU A 96 2.50 3.55 -2.66
N ILE A 97 3.44 2.68 -2.32
CA ILE A 97 4.85 2.99 -2.11
C ILE A 97 5.71 2.55 -3.32
N GLY A 98 7.01 2.81 -3.28
CA GLY A 98 7.93 2.44 -4.37
C GLY A 98 7.81 3.35 -5.58
N ASN A 99 7.48 4.61 -5.39
CA ASN A 99 7.25 5.58 -6.46
C ASN A 99 8.56 6.22 -6.98
N CYS A 100 8.47 6.92 -8.10
CA CYS A 100 9.57 7.68 -8.72
C CYS A 100 10.83 6.87 -9.01
N GLY A 101 10.68 5.59 -9.29
CA GLY A 101 11.81 4.71 -9.60
C GLY A 101 12.61 4.26 -8.38
N ARG A 102 12.11 4.45 -7.15
CA ARG A 102 12.76 4.05 -5.91
C ARG A 102 11.84 3.21 -5.03
N SER A 103 12.30 2.02 -4.68
CA SER A 103 11.64 1.12 -3.75
C SER A 103 12.63 0.68 -2.67
N ASP A 104 12.50 1.24 -1.45
CA ASP A 104 13.40 0.91 -0.33
C ASP A 104 13.02 -0.44 0.34
N GLY A 105 11.92 -1.07 -0.10
CA GLY A 105 11.52 -2.43 0.30
C GLY A 105 12.16 -3.55 -0.51
N GLY A 106 12.78 -3.22 -1.64
CA GLY A 106 13.46 -4.19 -2.51
C GLY A 106 13.11 -4.02 -4.00
N PRO A 107 13.81 -4.79 -4.84
CA PRO A 107 14.92 -5.70 -4.52
C PRO A 107 16.18 -4.91 -4.15
N LEU A 108 16.86 -5.31 -3.08
CA LEU A 108 18.04 -4.60 -2.56
C LEU A 108 19.25 -5.52 -2.58
N PHE A 109 20.10 -5.39 -3.60
CA PHE A 109 21.36 -6.11 -3.72
C PHE A 109 22.52 -5.13 -3.97
N GLY A 110 23.74 -5.54 -3.60
CA GLY A 110 24.93 -4.70 -3.81
C GLY A 110 24.74 -3.27 -3.28
N GLU A 111 25.04 -2.29 -4.14
CA GLU A 111 24.98 -0.87 -3.79
C GLU A 111 23.57 -0.41 -3.32
N ALA A 112 22.49 -0.97 -3.86
CA ALA A 112 21.13 -0.63 -3.43
C ALA A 112 20.88 -0.99 -1.97
N PHE A 113 21.44 -2.12 -1.52
CA PHE A 113 21.36 -2.54 -0.13
C PHE A 113 22.13 -1.59 0.79
N ASP A 114 23.34 -1.23 0.40
CA ASP A 114 24.19 -0.32 1.17
C ASP A 114 23.56 1.07 1.31
N LEU A 115 23.06 1.65 0.21
CA LEU A 115 22.38 2.94 0.20
C LEU A 115 21.10 2.95 1.04
N THR A 116 20.37 1.85 1.08
CA THR A 116 19.16 1.76 1.91
C THR A 116 19.51 1.71 3.40
N ASN A 117 20.58 0.99 3.77
CA ASN A 117 21.07 0.97 5.16
C ASN A 117 21.61 2.34 5.59
N GLU A 118 22.39 3.01 4.73
CA GLU A 118 22.85 4.38 5.01
C GLU A 118 21.67 5.35 5.26
N ARG A 119 20.58 5.15 4.54
CA ARG A 119 19.35 5.94 4.72
C ARG A 119 18.71 5.71 6.09
N LEU A 120 18.63 4.46 6.53
CA LEU A 120 18.16 4.11 7.88
C LEU A 120 19.03 4.78 8.95
N GLU A 121 20.35 4.82 8.77
CA GLU A 121 21.26 5.49 9.67
C GLU A 121 21.01 7.01 9.71
N THR A 122 20.80 7.66 8.56
CA THR A 122 20.52 9.11 8.49
C THR A 122 19.19 9.48 9.17
N LEU A 123 18.26 8.55 9.28
CA LEU A 123 17.01 8.73 10.03
C LEU A 123 17.19 8.57 11.55
N ASN A 124 18.43 8.39 12.04
CA ASN A 124 18.76 8.08 13.43
C ASN A 124 17.96 6.90 14.00
N PHE A 125 17.66 5.94 13.14
CA PHE A 125 16.91 4.75 13.49
C PHE A 125 17.85 3.55 13.58
N THR A 126 17.84 2.88 14.71
CA THR A 126 18.54 1.59 14.87
C THR A 126 17.53 0.48 14.66
N PRO A 127 17.59 -0.24 13.52
CA PRO A 127 16.63 -1.30 13.23
C PRO A 127 16.70 -2.43 14.27
N ASN A 128 15.53 -2.90 14.69
CA ASN A 128 15.39 -4.18 15.40
C ASN A 128 14.96 -5.30 14.43
N PHE A 129 15.24 -5.14 13.17
CA PHE A 129 14.98 -6.05 12.07
C PHE A 129 16.18 -6.05 11.11
N THR A 130 16.22 -7.02 10.21
CA THR A 130 17.24 -7.10 9.14
C THR A 130 16.52 -7.05 7.79
N LEU A 131 16.93 -6.11 6.95
CA LEU A 131 16.57 -6.15 5.53
C LEU A 131 17.41 -7.24 4.86
N THR A 132 16.78 -8.13 4.11
CA THR A 132 17.45 -9.23 3.39
C THR A 132 17.72 -8.89 1.93
N GLY A 133 17.08 -7.83 1.45
CA GLY A 133 17.06 -7.44 0.05
C GLY A 133 15.97 -8.11 -0.79
N ASN A 134 15.33 -9.15 -0.26
CA ASN A 134 14.21 -9.82 -0.90
C ASN A 134 12.90 -9.09 -0.65
N TYR A 135 12.08 -8.90 -1.69
CA TYR A 135 10.85 -8.14 -1.58
C TYR A 135 9.78 -8.84 -0.72
N ALA A 136 9.68 -10.17 -0.82
CA ALA A 136 8.75 -10.93 0.03
C ALA A 136 9.09 -10.80 1.52
N ASP A 137 10.38 -10.77 1.87
CA ASP A 137 10.80 -10.57 3.26
C ASP A 137 10.44 -9.18 3.78
N TYR A 138 10.52 -8.16 2.93
CA TYR A 138 10.04 -6.82 3.26
C TYR A 138 8.54 -6.80 3.54
N LEU A 139 7.72 -7.44 2.69
CA LEU A 139 6.27 -7.55 2.91
C LEU A 139 5.95 -8.30 4.20
N ASN A 140 6.62 -9.41 4.48
CA ASN A 140 6.50 -10.16 5.72
C ASN A 140 6.87 -9.31 6.94
N LEU A 141 7.89 -8.46 6.81
CA LEU A 141 8.30 -7.56 7.87
C LEU A 141 7.24 -6.48 8.15
N LEU A 142 6.62 -5.92 7.12
CA LEU A 142 5.49 -4.98 7.27
C LEU A 142 4.31 -5.64 7.98
N GLU A 143 3.97 -6.88 7.60
CA GLU A 143 2.90 -7.65 8.23
C GLU A 143 3.19 -7.91 9.71
N GLN A 144 4.41 -8.32 10.05
CA GLN A 144 4.84 -8.52 11.43
C GLN A 144 4.81 -7.24 12.27
N LYS A 145 5.10 -6.09 11.67
CA LYS A 145 5.01 -4.78 12.32
C LYS A 145 3.57 -4.35 12.61
N GLY A 146 2.62 -4.81 11.82
CA GLY A 146 1.20 -4.53 12.00
C GLY A 146 0.84 -3.09 11.66
N THR A 147 0.93 -2.72 10.39
CA THR A 147 0.55 -1.39 9.91
C THR A 147 -0.96 -1.15 10.04
N LEU A 148 -1.36 0.06 10.41
CA LEU A 148 -2.78 0.42 10.58
C LEU A 148 -3.49 0.79 9.27
N ILE A 149 -2.74 0.98 8.19
CA ILE A 149 -3.29 1.24 6.86
C ILE A 149 -2.83 0.14 5.90
N ASN A 150 -3.58 -0.04 4.82
CA ASN A 150 -3.18 -0.97 3.77
C ASN A 150 -2.03 -0.39 2.95
N ILE A 151 -1.13 -1.25 2.52
CA ILE A 151 0.05 -0.86 1.74
C ILE A 151 0.13 -1.77 0.52
N ALA A 152 0.45 -1.16 -0.62
CA ALA A 152 0.91 -1.86 -1.80
C ALA A 152 2.20 -1.22 -2.30
N GLY A 153 3.06 -1.99 -2.93
CA GLY A 153 4.34 -1.48 -3.38
C GLY A 153 4.59 -1.72 -4.87
N GLN A 154 5.29 -0.77 -5.46
CA GLN A 154 5.86 -0.88 -6.80
C GLN A 154 7.36 -1.11 -6.70
N ILE A 155 7.94 -1.73 -7.72
CA ILE A 155 9.38 -1.89 -7.84
C ILE A 155 9.95 -0.69 -8.60
N GLY A 156 10.91 -0.04 -7.96
CA GLY A 156 11.55 1.14 -8.53
C GLY A 156 12.61 0.79 -9.58
N HIS A 157 12.52 1.39 -10.75
CA HIS A 157 13.50 1.26 -11.83
C HIS A 157 14.93 1.60 -11.38
N GLY A 158 15.09 2.72 -10.67
CA GLY A 158 16.39 3.11 -10.12
C GLY A 158 16.92 2.10 -9.11
N THR A 159 16.05 1.49 -8.30
CA THR A 159 16.43 0.44 -7.35
C THR A 159 16.88 -0.82 -8.08
N LEU A 160 16.18 -1.25 -9.16
CA LEU A 160 16.61 -2.36 -10.00
C LEU A 160 17.98 -2.12 -10.62
N ARG A 161 18.17 -0.93 -11.22
CA ARG A 161 19.47 -0.53 -11.81
C ARG A 161 20.57 -0.60 -10.76
N THR A 162 20.36 0.06 -9.61
CA THR A 162 21.37 0.11 -8.54
C THR A 162 21.71 -1.29 -8.01
N SER A 163 20.71 -2.18 -7.95
CA SER A 163 20.90 -3.57 -7.51
C SER A 163 21.71 -4.43 -8.50
N VAL A 164 21.65 -4.13 -9.80
CA VAL A 164 22.29 -4.98 -10.83
C VAL A 164 23.55 -4.34 -11.38
N ILE A 165 23.54 -3.03 -11.68
CA ILE A 165 24.64 -2.35 -12.36
C ILE A 165 25.21 -1.15 -11.57
N GLY A 166 24.66 -0.86 -10.38
CA GLY A 166 25.07 0.28 -9.57
C GLY A 166 24.42 1.60 -9.99
N SER A 167 24.78 2.66 -9.26
CA SER A 167 24.18 4.00 -9.43
C SER A 167 24.87 4.87 -10.50
N GLY A 168 25.91 4.35 -11.16
CA GLY A 168 26.71 5.09 -12.14
C GLY A 168 25.98 5.33 -13.47
N ASP A 169 26.56 6.26 -14.27
CA ASP A 169 26.13 6.53 -15.65
C ASP A 169 26.63 5.42 -16.59
N THR A 170 25.95 4.28 -16.54
CA THR A 170 26.28 3.08 -17.33
C THR A 170 25.03 2.54 -18.02
N ASN A 171 25.24 1.93 -19.20
CA ASN A 171 24.17 1.16 -19.84
C ASN A 171 24.34 -0.31 -19.46
N PRO A 172 23.25 -1.04 -19.16
CA PRO A 172 23.33 -2.46 -18.90
C PRO A 172 23.79 -3.21 -20.15
N THR A 173 24.57 -4.26 -19.96
CA THR A 173 24.77 -5.32 -20.95
C THR A 173 23.45 -6.08 -21.13
N LEU A 174 23.39 -6.96 -22.14
CA LEU A 174 22.19 -7.79 -22.34
C LEU A 174 21.94 -8.71 -21.14
N ASP A 175 23.01 -9.34 -20.60
CA ASP A 175 22.88 -10.21 -19.44
C ASP A 175 22.41 -9.45 -18.17
N GLU A 176 22.91 -8.23 -17.97
CA GLU A 176 22.46 -7.38 -16.86
C GLU A 176 21.00 -6.95 -17.02
N LEU A 177 20.59 -6.64 -18.26
CA LEU A 177 19.18 -6.29 -18.54
C LEU A 177 18.27 -7.50 -18.31
N ASP A 178 18.67 -8.69 -18.74
CA ASP A 178 17.92 -9.94 -18.48
C ASP A 178 17.85 -10.24 -16.97
N ASN A 179 18.90 -9.94 -16.22
CA ASN A 179 18.88 -10.03 -14.76
C ASN A 179 17.90 -9.02 -14.13
N MET A 180 17.85 -7.77 -14.63
CA MET A 180 16.88 -6.78 -14.15
C MET A 180 15.44 -7.24 -14.41
N ILE A 181 15.15 -7.79 -15.60
CA ILE A 181 13.84 -8.34 -15.96
C ILE A 181 13.47 -9.49 -15.01
N SER A 182 14.37 -10.47 -14.84
CA SER A 182 14.12 -11.62 -13.97
C SER A 182 13.86 -11.20 -12.52
N LEU A 183 14.59 -10.19 -12.04
CA LEU A 183 14.44 -9.67 -10.68
C LEU A 183 13.13 -8.91 -10.50
N LEU A 184 12.68 -8.19 -11.53
CA LEU A 184 11.38 -7.53 -11.54
C LEU A 184 10.25 -8.56 -11.52
N ASP A 185 10.31 -9.57 -12.39
CA ASP A 185 9.34 -10.66 -12.46
C ASP A 185 9.23 -11.39 -11.12
N GLU A 186 10.37 -11.69 -10.48
CA GLU A 186 10.38 -12.29 -9.14
C GLU A 186 9.66 -11.41 -8.11
N CYS A 187 9.90 -10.11 -8.11
CA CYS A 187 9.23 -9.20 -7.19
C CYS A 187 7.72 -9.09 -7.46
N LEU A 188 7.29 -9.13 -8.72
CA LEU A 188 5.88 -9.14 -9.09
C LEU A 188 5.20 -10.44 -8.61
N ASP A 189 5.85 -11.59 -8.77
CA ASP A 189 5.38 -12.88 -8.25
C ASP A 189 5.31 -12.88 -6.71
N GLN A 190 6.19 -12.13 -6.04
CA GLN A 190 6.20 -11.95 -4.59
C GLN A 190 5.14 -10.97 -4.09
N GLY A 191 4.39 -10.31 -4.96
CA GLY A 191 3.26 -9.45 -4.58
C GLY A 191 3.48 -7.95 -4.82
N ALA A 192 4.52 -7.54 -5.53
CA ALA A 192 4.61 -6.17 -6.02
C ALA A 192 3.47 -5.88 -7.01
N MET A 193 2.85 -4.71 -6.92
CA MET A 193 1.70 -4.35 -7.75
C MET A 193 2.08 -3.70 -9.08
N GLY A 194 3.36 -3.43 -9.31
CA GLY A 194 3.78 -2.81 -10.54
C GLY A 194 5.22 -2.31 -10.51
N PHE A 195 5.53 -1.50 -11.48
CA PHE A 195 6.84 -0.94 -11.75
C PHE A 195 6.74 0.58 -11.84
N SER A 196 7.69 1.30 -11.28
CA SER A 196 7.74 2.75 -11.33
C SER A 196 9.07 3.25 -11.90
N THR A 197 9.04 4.36 -12.61
CA THR A 197 10.26 5.02 -13.10
C THR A 197 10.36 6.45 -12.59
N GLY A 198 11.60 6.96 -12.48
CA GLY A 198 11.88 8.32 -12.10
C GLY A 198 13.05 8.86 -12.92
N LEU A 199 12.80 9.16 -14.19
CA LEU A 199 13.83 9.52 -15.17
C LEU A 199 14.46 10.92 -14.94
N TYR A 200 14.05 11.60 -13.91
CA TYR A 200 14.69 12.84 -13.47
C TYR A 200 15.87 12.59 -12.51
N TYR A 201 15.84 11.46 -11.81
CA TYR A 201 16.80 11.13 -10.77
C TYR A 201 17.83 10.10 -11.27
N ALA A 202 19.08 10.19 -10.76
CA ALA A 202 20.05 9.11 -10.93
C ALA A 202 19.60 7.87 -10.11
N PRO A 203 19.84 6.65 -10.61
CA PRO A 203 20.42 6.33 -11.93
C PRO A 203 19.39 6.22 -13.07
N GLY A 204 18.11 6.48 -12.83
CA GLY A 204 17.05 6.37 -13.83
C GLY A 204 17.24 7.30 -15.04
N ASN A 205 17.81 8.48 -14.81
CA ASN A 205 18.10 9.47 -15.86
C ASN A 205 19.20 9.04 -16.86
N TYR A 206 19.96 8.00 -16.54
CA TYR A 206 20.99 7.44 -17.42
C TYR A 206 20.44 6.34 -18.33
N SER A 207 19.20 5.89 -18.09
CA SER A 207 18.60 4.81 -18.86
C SER A 207 18.19 5.25 -20.26
N ARG A 208 18.19 4.30 -21.18
CA ARG A 208 17.64 4.48 -22.51
C ARG A 208 16.20 4.02 -22.59
N THR A 209 15.48 4.53 -23.57
CA THR A 209 14.06 4.14 -23.81
C THR A 209 13.90 2.64 -23.99
N GLU A 210 14.84 1.98 -24.66
CA GLU A 210 14.84 0.54 -24.93
C GLU A 210 14.88 -0.29 -23.63
N GLU A 211 15.59 0.19 -22.61
CA GLU A 211 15.64 -0.45 -21.30
C GLU A 211 14.25 -0.43 -20.63
N ILE A 212 13.60 0.74 -20.61
CA ILE A 212 12.25 0.89 -20.05
C ILE A 212 11.26 -0.01 -20.79
N ILE A 213 11.31 -0.03 -22.14
CA ILE A 213 10.41 -0.87 -22.94
C ILE A 213 10.58 -2.36 -22.61
N LYS A 214 11.80 -2.79 -22.30
CA LYS A 214 12.07 -4.19 -21.96
C LYS A 214 11.60 -4.57 -20.56
N LEU A 215 11.55 -3.61 -19.63
CA LEU A 215 11.08 -3.80 -18.27
C LEU A 215 9.55 -3.68 -18.14
N CYS A 216 8.84 -3.12 -19.12
CA CYS A 216 7.37 -3.03 -19.18
C CYS A 216 6.74 -4.19 -19.95
#